data_3106bfb2f086ed3f9e998b3335a503f1
#
_entry.id   3106bfb2f086ed3f9e998b3335a503f1
#
_cell.length_a   1.000
_cell.length_b   1.000
_cell.length_c   1.000
_cell.angle_alpha   90.00
_cell.angle_beta   90.00
_cell.angle_gamma   90.00
#
_symmetry.space_group_name_H-M   'P 1'
#
loop_
_entity.id
_entity.type
_entity.pdbx_description
1 polymer ?
#
loop_
_entity_poly.entity_id
_entity_poly.type
_entity_poly.pdbx_seq_one_letter_code
_entity_poly.pdbx_strand_id
1 'polypeptide(L)'
;MNRHYDYPFSIYALAELGAEVGSDVPFCTLGGTVLCQGRGERLRKLPDLPETLFVVCKPDFPVSTPELYRRLDETAIARRPDHTAMEAAIVQGDVGAIAGQLCNVFEPVVTEKHLELNYIKSLMNSYGALGFAMSGSGPSVYAIAPSFEYAAVICTMLKDNYPQVFIAKTV
;
A
#
# COMPACT_ATOMS: atom_id res chain seq x y z
N MET A 1 6.83 24.86 -3.68
CA MET A 1 7.85 25.83 -3.20
C MET A 1 9.20 25.65 -3.90
N ASN A 2 9.85 24.47 -3.85
CA ASN A 2 11.20 24.28 -4.44
C ASN A 2 11.30 24.77 -5.91
N ARG A 3 10.32 24.43 -6.75
CA ARG A 3 10.22 24.88 -8.15
C ARG A 3 10.10 26.41 -8.29
N HIS A 4 9.45 27.07 -7.33
CA HIS A 4 9.25 28.52 -7.35
C HIS A 4 10.55 29.30 -7.10
N TYR A 5 11.52 28.66 -6.43
CA TYR A 5 12.84 29.22 -6.12
C TYR A 5 13.96 28.57 -6.94
N ASP A 6 13.67 28.15 -8.18
CA ASP A 6 14.62 27.57 -9.12
C ASP A 6 15.38 26.34 -8.57
N TYR A 7 14.68 25.49 -7.83
CA TYR A 7 15.17 24.20 -7.31
C TYR A 7 16.45 24.32 -6.44
N PRO A 8 16.47 25.13 -5.38
CA PRO A 8 17.66 25.27 -4.53
C PRO A 8 18.04 23.96 -3.80
N PHE A 9 17.11 23.01 -3.66
CA PHE A 9 17.35 21.73 -3.03
C PHE A 9 17.18 20.57 -4.02
N SER A 10 18.04 19.57 -3.92
CA SER A 10 17.83 18.29 -4.61
C SER A 10 16.61 17.56 -4.04
N ILE A 11 16.05 16.63 -4.81
CA ILE A 11 14.92 15.82 -4.34
C ILE A 11 15.28 14.99 -3.09
N TYR A 12 16.54 14.55 -2.98
CA TYR A 12 17.01 13.81 -1.82
C TYR A 12 17.15 14.72 -0.59
N ALA A 13 17.66 15.94 -0.74
CA ALA A 13 17.71 16.92 0.36
C ALA A 13 16.29 17.26 0.86
N LEU A 14 15.30 17.33 -0.04
CA LEU A 14 13.91 17.53 0.34
C LEU A 14 13.33 16.30 1.07
N ALA A 15 13.72 15.09 0.66
CA ALA A 15 13.30 13.87 1.35
C ALA A 15 13.88 13.80 2.77
N GLU A 16 15.17 14.16 2.95
CA GLU A 16 15.81 14.25 4.28
C GLU A 16 15.11 15.26 5.19
N LEU A 17 14.83 16.46 4.71
CA LEU A 17 14.03 17.45 5.44
C LEU A 17 12.62 16.94 5.75
N GLY A 18 12.04 16.21 4.82
CA GLY A 18 10.73 15.59 4.99
C GLY A 18 10.67 14.57 6.12
N ALA A 19 11.77 13.88 6.42
CA ALA A 19 11.84 12.90 7.52
C ALA A 19 11.62 13.55 8.89
N GLU A 20 11.94 14.83 9.05
CA GLU A 20 11.67 15.59 10.29
C GLU A 20 10.17 15.86 10.48
N VAL A 21 9.39 15.86 9.40
CA VAL A 21 7.94 16.09 9.42
C VAL A 21 7.18 14.79 9.68
N GLY A 22 7.61 13.67 9.07
CA GLY A 22 6.99 12.38 9.25
C GLY A 22 7.64 11.27 8.42
N SER A 23 7.51 10.03 8.87
CA SER A 23 8.17 8.87 8.30
C SER A 23 7.81 8.58 6.84
N ASP A 24 6.61 8.96 6.39
CA ASP A 24 6.13 8.72 5.02
C ASP A 24 6.48 9.86 4.05
N VAL A 25 6.88 11.03 4.57
CA VAL A 25 7.16 12.22 3.75
C VAL A 25 8.34 12.01 2.80
N PRO A 26 9.45 11.35 3.20
CA PRO A 26 10.55 11.05 2.29
C PRO A 26 10.10 10.26 1.05
N PHE A 27 9.32 9.20 1.25
CA PHE A 27 8.76 8.41 0.16
C PHE A 27 7.85 9.25 -0.75
N CYS A 28 6.92 10.00 -0.17
CA CYS A 28 6.02 10.87 -0.94
C CYS A 28 6.77 11.94 -1.74
N THR A 29 7.96 12.35 -1.26
CA THR A 29 8.81 13.32 -1.96
C THR A 29 9.50 12.70 -3.16
N LEU A 30 10.01 11.45 -3.04
CA LEU A 30 10.71 10.77 -4.13
C LEU A 30 9.75 10.24 -5.20
N GLY A 31 8.62 9.68 -4.80
CA GLY A 31 7.68 9.00 -5.68
C GLY A 31 8.23 7.74 -6.35
N GLY A 32 7.41 7.12 -7.20
CA GLY A 32 7.75 5.87 -7.88
C GLY A 32 7.77 4.66 -6.94
N THR A 33 8.52 3.63 -7.30
CA THR A 33 8.66 2.40 -6.51
C THR A 33 9.89 2.49 -5.63
N VAL A 34 9.70 2.40 -4.31
CA VAL A 34 10.77 2.61 -3.32
C VAL A 34 10.70 1.56 -2.22
N LEU A 35 11.85 0.95 -1.90
CA LEU A 35 12.01 0.18 -0.67
C LEU A 35 12.33 1.13 0.47
N CYS A 36 11.44 1.18 1.47
CA CYS A 36 11.60 1.94 2.69
C CYS A 36 12.07 1.02 3.82
N GLN A 37 13.12 1.39 4.53
CA GLN A 37 13.69 0.65 5.64
C GLN A 37 13.86 1.53 6.89
N GLY A 38 14.20 0.89 8.02
CA GLY A 38 14.27 1.60 9.29
C GLY A 38 12.88 2.06 9.74
N ARG A 39 12.72 3.34 10.06
CA ARG A 39 11.44 3.97 10.38
C ARG A 39 10.74 4.55 9.14
N GLY A 40 11.28 4.31 7.92
CA GLY A 40 10.84 4.89 6.65
C GLY A 40 11.84 5.88 6.03
N GLU A 41 12.93 6.21 6.75
CA GLU A 41 13.93 7.19 6.35
C GLU A 41 15.00 6.65 5.38
N ARG A 42 15.26 5.35 5.41
CA ARG A 42 16.24 4.73 4.51
C ARG A 42 15.55 4.27 3.24
N LEU A 43 15.74 5.04 2.18
CA LEU A 43 15.06 4.86 0.91
C LEU A 43 16.00 4.27 -0.14
N ARG A 44 15.54 3.23 -0.84
CA ARG A 44 16.22 2.70 -2.02
C ARG A 44 15.23 2.62 -3.18
N LYS A 45 15.50 3.41 -4.23
CA LYS A 45 14.66 3.38 -5.43
C LYS A 45 14.78 2.02 -6.12
N LEU A 46 13.65 1.47 -6.52
CA LEU A 46 13.51 0.27 -7.33
C LEU A 46 13.06 0.66 -8.75
N PRO A 47 13.13 -0.27 -9.73
CA PRO A 47 12.50 -0.03 -11.01
C PRO A 47 11.02 0.31 -10.85
N ASP A 48 10.54 1.27 -11.64
CA ASP A 48 9.14 1.65 -11.61
C ASP A 48 8.27 0.47 -12.08
N LEU A 49 7.13 0.28 -11.46
CA LEU A 49 6.17 -0.74 -11.87
C LEU A 49 5.65 -0.44 -13.27
N PRO A 50 5.36 -1.47 -14.09
CA PRO A 50 4.57 -1.28 -15.31
C PRO A 50 3.22 -0.66 -14.95
N GLU A 51 2.51 -0.10 -15.94
CA GLU A 51 1.17 0.44 -15.70
C GLU A 51 0.30 -0.63 -15.03
N THR A 52 -0.03 -0.39 -13.77
CA THR A 52 -0.74 -1.33 -12.89
C THR A 52 -1.98 -0.64 -12.36
N LEU A 53 -3.11 -1.33 -12.45
CA LEU A 53 -4.40 -0.84 -11.99
C LEU A 53 -4.67 -1.31 -10.56
N PHE A 54 -5.11 -0.37 -9.74
CA PHE A 54 -5.51 -0.61 -8.36
C PHE A 54 -6.96 -0.23 -8.13
N VAL A 55 -7.64 -1.00 -7.28
CA VAL A 55 -8.88 -0.57 -6.64
C VAL A 55 -8.56 -0.32 -5.18
N VAL A 56 -8.88 0.87 -4.70
CA VAL A 56 -8.66 1.26 -3.30
C VAL A 56 -10.01 1.45 -2.64
N CYS A 57 -10.22 0.78 -1.51
CA CYS A 57 -11.40 0.92 -0.67
C CYS A 57 -11.01 1.37 0.73
N LYS A 58 -11.57 2.47 1.21
CA LYS A 58 -11.39 2.93 2.59
C LYS A 58 -12.70 2.81 3.34
N PRO A 59 -12.83 1.83 4.26
CA PRO A 59 -13.97 1.73 5.16
C PRO A 59 -13.98 2.88 6.18
N ASP A 60 -15.14 3.11 6.80
CA ASP A 60 -15.37 4.26 7.65
C ASP A 60 -15.19 3.95 9.14
N PHE A 61 -14.02 3.41 9.50
CA PHE A 61 -13.61 3.26 10.89
C PHE A 61 -12.16 3.73 11.08
N PRO A 62 -11.83 4.29 12.24
CA PRO A 62 -10.47 4.73 12.53
C PRO A 62 -9.61 3.55 13.01
N VAL A 63 -8.31 3.63 12.72
CA VAL A 63 -7.30 2.73 13.27
C VAL A 63 -6.22 3.57 13.97
N SER A 64 -5.91 3.23 15.21
CA SER A 64 -4.84 3.88 15.98
C SER A 64 -3.51 3.23 15.70
N THR A 65 -2.62 3.91 14.98
CA THR A 65 -1.27 3.41 14.66
C THR A 65 -0.45 3.08 15.92
N PRO A 66 -0.42 3.89 16.99
CA PRO A 66 0.29 3.53 18.20
C PRO A 66 -0.25 2.25 18.88
N GLU A 67 -1.57 2.08 18.91
CA GLU A 67 -2.19 0.86 19.44
C GLU A 67 -1.83 -0.37 18.60
N LEU A 68 -1.78 -0.24 17.26
CA LEU A 68 -1.39 -1.34 16.39
C LEU A 68 0.02 -1.83 16.67
N TYR A 69 0.99 -0.93 16.79
CA TYR A 69 2.37 -1.33 17.11
C TYR A 69 2.46 -2.07 18.43
N ARG A 70 1.81 -1.54 19.48
CA ARG A 70 1.76 -2.21 20.79
C ARG A 70 1.17 -3.61 20.71
N ARG A 71 0.05 -3.78 20.00
CA ARG A 71 -0.60 -5.09 19.82
C ARG A 71 0.21 -6.02 18.94
N LEU A 72 0.91 -5.51 17.93
CA LEU A 72 1.77 -6.32 17.08
C LEU A 72 2.90 -6.97 17.89
N ASP A 73 3.48 -6.25 18.85
CA ASP A 73 4.52 -6.78 19.74
C ASP A 73 4.00 -7.94 20.62
N GLU A 74 2.70 -7.97 20.90
CA GLU A 74 2.02 -9.01 21.69
C GLU A 74 1.48 -10.17 20.82
N THR A 75 1.50 -10.03 19.48
CA THR A 75 0.86 -10.96 18.54
C THR A 75 1.90 -11.85 17.84
N ALA A 76 1.64 -13.16 17.78
CA ALA A 76 2.44 -14.07 16.98
C ALA A 76 2.19 -13.81 15.48
N ILE A 77 3.23 -13.35 14.78
CA ILE A 77 3.15 -13.05 13.34
C ILE A 77 3.35 -14.35 12.55
N ALA A 78 2.24 -14.90 12.03
CA ALA A 78 2.27 -16.16 11.30
C ALA A 78 2.94 -16.06 9.91
N ARG A 79 2.83 -14.90 9.24
CA ARG A 79 3.44 -14.64 7.93
C ARG A 79 4.14 -13.28 7.94
N ARG A 80 5.39 -13.28 7.51
CA ARG A 80 6.17 -12.04 7.29
C ARG A 80 6.35 -11.82 5.79
N PRO A 81 6.47 -10.55 5.35
CA PRO A 81 6.80 -10.24 3.96
C PRO A 81 8.13 -10.88 3.52
N ASP A 82 8.14 -11.47 2.34
CA ASP A 82 9.38 -11.88 1.67
C ASP A 82 9.89 -10.74 0.80
N HIS A 83 10.77 -9.93 1.36
CA HIS A 83 11.32 -8.76 0.66
C HIS A 83 12.14 -9.17 -0.58
N THR A 84 12.85 -10.29 -0.51
CA THR A 84 13.69 -10.75 -1.63
C THR A 84 12.82 -11.18 -2.82
N ALA A 85 11.76 -11.95 -2.56
CA ALA A 85 10.82 -12.37 -3.60
C ALA A 85 10.07 -11.17 -4.18
N MET A 86 9.63 -10.23 -3.33
CA MET A 86 8.96 -9.00 -3.78
C MET A 86 9.88 -8.15 -4.67
N GLU A 87 11.13 -7.92 -4.26
CA GLU A 87 12.09 -7.16 -5.07
C GLU A 87 12.38 -7.84 -6.40
N ALA A 88 12.56 -9.17 -6.42
CA ALA A 88 12.77 -9.92 -7.66
C ALA A 88 11.58 -9.76 -8.62
N ALA A 89 10.35 -9.83 -8.11
CA ALA A 89 9.13 -9.63 -8.90
C ALA A 89 9.04 -8.20 -9.47
N ILE A 90 9.39 -7.18 -8.67
CA ILE A 90 9.43 -5.77 -9.10
C ILE A 90 10.46 -5.58 -10.21
N VAL A 91 11.68 -6.11 -10.04
CA VAL A 91 12.75 -6.01 -11.06
C VAL A 91 12.35 -6.66 -12.37
N GLN A 92 11.58 -7.75 -12.32
CA GLN A 92 11.06 -8.44 -13.51
C GLN A 92 9.84 -7.77 -14.12
N GLY A 93 9.19 -6.83 -13.40
CA GLY A 93 7.93 -6.23 -13.80
C GLY A 93 6.76 -7.22 -13.80
N ASP A 94 6.87 -8.32 -13.06
CA ASP A 94 5.83 -9.36 -12.98
C ASP A 94 4.76 -8.97 -11.96
N VAL A 95 3.70 -8.32 -12.44
CA VAL A 95 2.58 -7.86 -11.62
C VAL A 95 1.87 -9.02 -10.90
N GLY A 96 1.79 -10.20 -11.52
CA GLY A 96 1.19 -11.38 -10.91
C GLY A 96 2.02 -11.89 -9.72
N ALA A 97 3.33 -11.98 -9.90
CA ALA A 97 4.26 -12.34 -8.83
C ALA A 97 4.23 -11.30 -7.70
N ILE A 98 4.21 -10.00 -8.01
CA ILE A 98 4.07 -8.91 -7.03
C ILE A 98 2.78 -9.09 -6.23
N ALA A 99 1.65 -9.34 -6.90
CA ALA A 99 0.37 -9.56 -6.26
C ALA A 99 0.38 -10.75 -5.27
N GLY A 100 1.07 -11.83 -5.63
CA GLY A 100 1.26 -13.01 -4.77
C GLY A 100 2.13 -12.77 -3.53
N GLN A 101 3.01 -11.75 -3.55
CA GLN A 101 3.88 -11.39 -2.43
C GLN A 101 3.27 -10.36 -1.47
N LEU A 102 2.10 -9.79 -1.79
CA LEU A 102 1.45 -8.81 -0.92
C LEU A 102 1.23 -9.39 0.49
N CYS A 103 1.73 -8.69 1.48
CA CYS A 103 1.64 -9.09 2.88
C CYS A 103 1.73 -7.85 3.77
N ASN A 104 0.81 -7.72 4.72
CA ASN A 104 0.86 -6.68 5.74
C ASN A 104 0.72 -7.30 7.12
N VAL A 105 1.76 -7.15 7.95
CA VAL A 105 1.84 -7.74 9.29
C VAL A 105 0.80 -7.17 10.28
N PHE A 106 0.22 -6.01 10.00
CA PHE A 106 -0.83 -5.41 10.83
C PHE A 106 -2.21 -6.02 10.58
N GLU A 107 -2.43 -6.65 9.42
CA GLU A 107 -3.77 -7.18 9.07
C GLU A 107 -4.36 -8.11 10.13
N PRO A 108 -3.64 -9.10 10.67
CA PRO A 108 -4.20 -9.98 11.70
C PRO A 108 -4.71 -9.18 12.92
N VAL A 109 -3.94 -8.17 13.34
CA VAL A 109 -4.27 -7.32 14.50
C VAL A 109 -5.52 -6.48 14.24
N VAL A 110 -5.64 -5.91 13.04
CA VAL A 110 -6.80 -5.07 12.69
C VAL A 110 -8.04 -5.93 12.49
N THR A 111 -7.91 -7.08 11.84
CA THR A 111 -9.06 -7.96 11.53
C THR A 111 -9.67 -8.62 12.76
N GLU A 112 -8.96 -8.73 13.87
CA GLU A 112 -9.55 -9.20 15.13
C GLU A 112 -10.71 -8.30 15.61
N LYS A 113 -10.60 -6.98 15.40
CA LYS A 113 -11.63 -6.00 15.78
C LYS A 113 -12.56 -5.63 14.63
N HIS A 114 -12.05 -5.71 13.39
CA HIS A 114 -12.70 -5.21 12.20
C HIS A 114 -12.79 -6.29 11.11
N LEU A 115 -13.70 -7.25 11.30
CA LEU A 115 -13.96 -8.33 10.34
C LEU A 115 -14.35 -7.84 8.94
N GLU A 116 -14.80 -6.58 8.87
CA GLU A 116 -15.14 -5.88 7.64
C GLU A 116 -13.98 -5.86 6.62
N LEU A 117 -12.72 -5.80 7.09
CA LEU A 117 -11.55 -5.90 6.19
C LEU A 117 -11.50 -7.23 5.46
N ASN A 118 -11.84 -8.33 6.15
CA ASN A 118 -11.89 -9.64 5.53
C ASN A 118 -13.02 -9.71 4.49
N TYR A 119 -14.15 -9.07 4.75
CA TYR A 119 -15.26 -8.98 3.81
C TYR A 119 -14.86 -8.22 2.54
N ILE A 120 -14.24 -7.03 2.68
CA ILE A 120 -13.72 -6.25 1.54
C ILE A 120 -12.75 -7.09 0.71
N LYS A 121 -11.79 -7.73 1.35
CA LYS A 121 -10.80 -8.59 0.69
C LYS A 121 -11.44 -9.80 -0.01
N SER A 122 -12.46 -10.40 0.60
CA SER A 122 -13.19 -11.50 -0.02
C SER A 122 -13.94 -11.07 -1.28
N LEU A 123 -14.53 -9.88 -1.28
CA LEU A 123 -15.15 -9.30 -2.48
C LEU A 123 -14.10 -9.06 -3.57
N MET A 124 -12.98 -8.40 -3.25
CA MET A 124 -11.89 -8.18 -4.20
C MET A 124 -11.42 -9.50 -4.84
N ASN A 125 -11.24 -10.54 -4.04
CA ASN A 125 -10.86 -11.87 -4.51
C ASN A 125 -11.92 -12.48 -5.42
N SER A 126 -13.19 -12.44 -5.01
CA SER A 126 -14.31 -13.05 -5.75
C SER A 126 -14.53 -12.43 -7.11
N TYR A 127 -14.16 -11.15 -7.27
CA TYR A 127 -14.27 -10.42 -8.54
C TYR A 127 -12.94 -10.33 -9.30
N GLY A 128 -11.99 -11.23 -9.02
CA GLY A 128 -10.83 -11.49 -9.86
C GLY A 128 -9.64 -10.57 -9.65
N ALA A 129 -9.47 -10.00 -8.47
CA ALA A 129 -8.22 -9.31 -8.13
C ALA A 129 -7.03 -10.29 -8.16
N LEU A 130 -5.90 -9.86 -8.69
CA LEU A 130 -4.64 -10.64 -8.70
C LEU A 130 -4.07 -10.81 -7.29
N GLY A 131 -4.26 -9.80 -6.45
CA GLY A 131 -3.83 -9.78 -5.05
C GLY A 131 -4.39 -8.55 -4.37
N PHE A 132 -4.39 -8.57 -3.04
CA PHE A 132 -4.92 -7.48 -2.22
C PHE A 132 -4.22 -7.45 -0.86
N ALA A 133 -4.17 -6.27 -0.27
CA ALA A 133 -3.65 -6.08 1.08
C ALA A 133 -4.20 -4.80 1.71
N MET A 134 -4.09 -4.71 3.03
CA MET A 134 -4.28 -3.45 3.74
C MET A 134 -3.08 -2.52 3.52
N SER A 135 -3.32 -1.24 3.34
CA SER A 135 -2.27 -0.23 3.16
C SER A 135 -1.80 0.31 4.51
N GLY A 136 -0.51 0.18 4.80
CA GLY A 136 0.11 0.71 6.01
C GLY A 136 -0.59 0.23 7.29
N SER A 137 -0.92 1.15 8.19
CA SER A 137 -1.69 0.87 9.41
C SER A 137 -3.19 0.66 9.17
N GLY A 138 -3.66 0.81 7.94
CA GLY A 138 -5.08 0.71 7.58
C GLY A 138 -5.86 2.01 7.83
N PRO A 139 -7.20 1.97 7.74
CA PRO A 139 -8.02 0.82 7.35
C PRO A 139 -8.12 0.62 5.84
N SER A 140 -7.48 1.45 5.01
CA SER A 140 -7.55 1.34 3.56
C SER A 140 -7.06 -0.03 3.07
N VAL A 141 -7.82 -0.66 2.17
CA VAL A 141 -7.47 -1.90 1.48
C VAL A 141 -7.32 -1.60 0.01
N TYR A 142 -6.34 -2.20 -0.62
CA TYR A 142 -6.18 -2.10 -2.07
C TYR A 142 -6.10 -3.48 -2.71
N ALA A 143 -6.49 -3.54 -3.97
CA ALA A 143 -6.34 -4.71 -4.82
C ALA A 143 -5.63 -4.34 -6.12
N ILE A 144 -4.84 -5.27 -6.66
CA ILE A 144 -4.30 -5.19 -8.01
C ILE A 144 -5.31 -5.85 -8.94
N ALA A 145 -5.76 -5.12 -9.96
CA ALA A 145 -6.70 -5.62 -10.95
C ALA A 145 -5.97 -6.01 -12.25
N PRO A 146 -6.36 -7.13 -12.90
CA PRO A 146 -5.72 -7.57 -14.14
C PRO A 146 -6.03 -6.67 -15.34
N SER A 147 -7.17 -5.98 -15.33
CA SER A 147 -7.57 -5.01 -16.36
C SER A 147 -8.54 -3.98 -15.80
N PHE A 148 -8.86 -2.96 -16.62
CA PHE A 148 -9.82 -1.93 -16.24
C PHE A 148 -11.24 -2.49 -16.02
N GLU A 149 -11.65 -3.50 -16.78
CA GLU A 149 -12.95 -4.16 -16.65
C GLU A 149 -13.08 -4.81 -15.25
N TYR A 150 -12.05 -5.55 -14.82
CA TYR A 150 -12.03 -6.12 -13.46
C TYR A 150 -12.02 -5.04 -12.39
N ALA A 151 -11.21 -4.00 -12.57
CA ALA A 151 -11.18 -2.87 -11.64
C ALA A 151 -12.54 -2.19 -11.51
N ALA A 152 -13.25 -2.00 -12.64
CA ALA A 152 -14.58 -1.38 -12.66
C ALA A 152 -15.62 -2.25 -11.94
N VAL A 153 -15.60 -3.57 -12.15
CA VAL A 153 -16.50 -4.50 -11.45
C VAL A 153 -16.24 -4.47 -9.95
N ILE A 154 -14.99 -4.64 -9.50
CA ILE A 154 -14.62 -4.61 -8.09
C ILE A 154 -15.05 -3.27 -7.46
N CYS A 155 -14.77 -2.15 -8.15
CA CYS A 155 -15.11 -0.82 -7.68
C CYS A 155 -16.63 -0.66 -7.52
N THR A 156 -17.42 -1.13 -8.47
CA THR A 156 -18.89 -1.06 -8.43
C THR A 156 -19.43 -1.85 -7.24
N MET A 157 -19.00 -3.10 -7.07
CA MET A 157 -19.47 -3.97 -5.99
C MET A 157 -19.11 -3.44 -4.60
N LEU A 158 -17.97 -2.75 -4.47
CA LEU A 158 -17.59 -2.14 -3.20
C LEU A 158 -18.34 -0.83 -2.94
N LYS A 159 -18.65 -0.04 -3.98
CA LYS A 159 -19.36 1.24 -3.84
C LYS A 159 -20.76 1.12 -3.27
N ASP A 160 -21.40 -0.03 -3.41
CA ASP A 160 -22.71 -0.28 -2.82
C ASP A 160 -22.70 -0.17 -1.28
N ASN A 161 -21.53 -0.44 -0.65
CA ASN A 161 -21.40 -0.45 0.79
C ASN A 161 -20.37 0.56 1.32
N TYR A 162 -19.46 1.07 0.46
CA TYR A 162 -18.36 1.94 0.86
C TYR A 162 -18.33 3.22 0.03
N PRO A 163 -18.45 4.41 0.64
CA PRO A 163 -18.46 5.67 -0.10
C PRO A 163 -17.09 6.05 -0.68
N GLN A 164 -16.01 5.52 -0.11
CA GLN A 164 -14.65 5.85 -0.52
C GLN A 164 -14.02 4.67 -1.26
N VAL A 165 -14.37 4.51 -2.55
CA VAL A 165 -13.80 3.49 -3.44
C VAL A 165 -13.32 4.17 -4.72
N PHE A 166 -12.07 3.91 -5.10
CA PHE A 166 -11.41 4.56 -6.23
C PHE A 166 -10.67 3.53 -7.09
N ILE A 167 -10.64 3.79 -8.40
CA ILE A 167 -9.68 3.14 -9.31
C ILE A 167 -8.50 4.10 -9.45
N ALA A 168 -7.29 3.58 -9.30
CA ALA A 168 -6.04 4.29 -9.47
C ALA A 168 -5.11 3.49 -10.37
N LYS A 169 -4.08 4.15 -10.90
CA LYS A 169 -3.00 3.48 -11.63
C LYS A 169 -1.64 4.04 -11.22
N THR A 170 -0.61 3.24 -11.42
CA THR A 170 0.78 3.71 -11.32
C THR A 170 1.05 4.81 -12.35
N VAL A 171 1.91 5.75 -12.01
CA VAL A 171 2.34 6.89 -12.83
C VAL A 171 3.83 6.81 -13.09
#